data_6f243a488ae50a610dea2ea7f43df48a
#
_entry.id   6f243a488ae50a610dea2ea7f43df48a
#
_cell.length_a   1.000
_cell.length_b   1.000
_cell.length_c   1.000
_cell.angle_alpha   90.00
_cell.angle_beta   90.00
_cell.angle_gamma   90.00
#
_symmetry.space_group_name_H-M   'P 1'
#
loop_
_entity.id
_entity.type
_entity.pdbx_description
1 polymer ?
#
loop_
_entity_poly.entity_id
_entity_poly.type
_entity_poly.pdbx_seq_one_letter_code
_entity_poly.pdbx_strand_id
1 'polypeptide(L)'
;MGRSVAVLIQKFLREKGYILDLILLACLVFFLIFWGWNFAVKFFTLLAATFIILRRIDYEKHIWLKRGLLVVFGIGAVSFIIIEALVFTQLGSKEEERADYVIILGSGIKGTELSLTLKQRLDASLDYIRTHPQTPVIVSGGQGPGESISEALAMKNYLVDQGIAPAQIIMEDRSTSTQENLAFSKKIILASGLEHPKIMIVTSDYHMFRSKYIAAKNGYAAEYGISAPSPGYLKPINMIREYFGTVKAFL
;
A
#
# COMPACT_ATOMS: atom_id res chain seq x y z
N MET A 1 16.19 -28.86 -37.38
CA MET A 1 15.40 -29.50 -36.32
C MET A 1 14.71 -28.50 -35.38
N GLY A 2 15.35 -27.42 -34.94
CA GLY A 2 14.76 -26.47 -33.99
C GLY A 2 13.53 -25.66 -34.48
N ARG A 3 13.43 -25.29 -35.78
CA ARG A 3 12.27 -24.58 -36.32
C ARG A 3 10.99 -25.43 -36.33
N SER A 4 11.08 -26.73 -36.54
CA SER A 4 9.93 -27.66 -36.60
C SER A 4 9.29 -27.82 -35.20
N VAL A 5 10.09 -27.87 -34.12
CA VAL A 5 9.61 -28.03 -32.77
C VAL A 5 8.92 -26.71 -32.29
N ALA A 6 9.48 -25.57 -32.61
CA ALA A 6 8.87 -24.28 -32.27
C ALA A 6 7.50 -24.09 -32.94
N VAL A 7 7.37 -24.48 -34.20
CA VAL A 7 6.09 -24.41 -34.94
C VAL A 7 5.05 -25.37 -34.37
N LEU A 8 5.45 -26.57 -33.95
CA LEU A 8 4.58 -27.55 -33.29
C LEU A 8 4.08 -27.06 -31.92
N ILE A 9 4.98 -26.49 -31.13
CA ILE A 9 4.61 -25.88 -29.84
C ILE A 9 3.65 -24.71 -30.04
N GLN A 10 3.90 -23.84 -31.02
CA GLN A 10 3.01 -22.71 -31.34
C GLN A 10 1.63 -23.19 -31.81
N LYS A 11 1.56 -24.23 -32.64
CA LYS A 11 0.31 -24.84 -33.09
C LYS A 11 -0.46 -25.45 -31.91
N PHE A 12 0.22 -26.20 -31.03
CA PHE A 12 -0.36 -26.81 -29.85
C PHE A 12 -0.90 -25.75 -28.86
N LEU A 13 -0.14 -24.68 -28.60
CA LEU A 13 -0.56 -23.57 -27.74
C LEU A 13 -1.72 -22.79 -28.36
N ARG A 14 -1.81 -22.68 -29.65
CA ARG A 14 -2.92 -22.05 -30.38
C ARG A 14 -4.19 -22.89 -30.36
N GLU A 15 -4.08 -24.20 -30.56
CA GLU A 15 -5.23 -25.13 -30.60
C GLU A 15 -5.80 -25.45 -29.21
N LYS A 16 -4.97 -25.54 -28.17
CA LYS A 16 -5.42 -25.76 -26.76
C LYS A 16 -5.53 -24.47 -25.94
N GLY A 17 -5.19 -23.36 -26.51
CA GLY A 17 -5.17 -22.07 -25.81
C GLY A 17 -6.54 -21.59 -25.31
N TYR A 18 -7.64 -22.00 -25.96
CA TYR A 18 -8.99 -21.70 -25.48
C TYR A 18 -9.30 -22.37 -24.14
N ILE A 19 -8.75 -23.55 -23.87
CA ILE A 19 -8.93 -24.23 -22.58
C ILE A 19 -8.29 -23.42 -21.46
N LEU A 20 -7.07 -22.91 -21.69
CA LEU A 20 -6.40 -22.04 -20.72
C LEU A 20 -7.17 -20.72 -20.52
N ASP A 21 -7.71 -20.14 -21.61
CA ASP A 21 -8.54 -18.92 -21.51
C ASP A 21 -9.81 -19.18 -20.69
N LEU A 22 -10.48 -20.32 -20.88
CA LEU A 22 -11.65 -20.71 -20.09
C LEU A 22 -11.31 -20.93 -18.60
N ILE A 23 -10.17 -21.57 -18.31
CA ILE A 23 -9.69 -21.77 -16.93
C ILE A 23 -9.41 -20.40 -16.27
N LEU A 24 -8.70 -19.50 -16.95
CA LEU A 24 -8.42 -18.17 -16.43
C LEU A 24 -9.72 -17.39 -16.18
N LEU A 25 -10.66 -17.44 -17.12
CA LEU A 25 -11.96 -16.79 -16.96
C LEU A 25 -12.76 -17.38 -15.79
N ALA A 26 -12.79 -18.70 -15.66
CA ALA A 26 -13.47 -19.38 -14.54
C ALA A 26 -12.85 -18.99 -13.19
N CYS A 27 -11.51 -18.94 -13.11
CA CYS A 27 -10.81 -18.46 -11.90
C CYS A 27 -11.16 -17.00 -11.58
N LEU A 28 -11.19 -16.12 -12.57
CA LEU A 28 -11.56 -14.72 -12.37
C LEU A 28 -13.00 -14.55 -11.88
N VAL A 29 -13.95 -15.30 -12.45
CA VAL A 29 -15.35 -15.30 -12.02
C VAL A 29 -15.45 -15.83 -10.59
N PHE A 30 -14.75 -16.90 -10.24
CA PHE A 30 -14.67 -17.43 -8.88
C PHE A 30 -14.17 -16.36 -7.91
N PHE A 31 -13.03 -15.72 -8.19
CA PHE A 31 -12.49 -14.67 -7.34
C PHE A 31 -13.43 -13.48 -7.22
N LEU A 32 -14.12 -13.08 -8.30
CA LEU A 32 -15.09 -11.99 -8.26
C LEU A 32 -16.28 -12.30 -7.34
N ILE A 33 -16.80 -13.54 -7.37
CA ILE A 33 -17.93 -13.97 -6.54
C ILE A 33 -17.53 -13.98 -5.05
N PHE A 34 -16.36 -14.52 -4.71
CA PHE A 34 -15.97 -14.74 -3.31
C PHE A 34 -15.29 -13.53 -2.66
N TRP A 35 -14.57 -12.70 -3.41
CA TRP A 35 -13.81 -11.56 -2.87
C TRP A 35 -14.31 -10.18 -3.36
N GLY A 36 -15.27 -10.14 -4.26
CA GLY A 36 -15.79 -8.90 -4.82
C GLY A 36 -14.78 -8.14 -5.68
N TRP A 37 -15.13 -6.91 -6.09
CA TRP A 37 -14.35 -6.09 -7.03
C TRP A 37 -13.28 -5.26 -6.32
N ASN A 38 -12.30 -5.90 -5.68
CA ASN A 38 -11.18 -5.28 -4.98
C ASN A 38 -9.93 -5.09 -5.88
N PHE A 39 -8.87 -4.49 -5.34
CA PHE A 39 -7.62 -4.25 -6.07
C PHE A 39 -7.01 -5.54 -6.63
N ALA A 40 -6.96 -6.62 -5.85
CA ALA A 40 -6.37 -7.88 -6.30
C ALA A 40 -7.10 -8.45 -7.51
N VAL A 41 -8.45 -8.50 -7.45
CA VAL A 41 -9.28 -9.00 -8.55
C VAL A 41 -9.09 -8.15 -9.80
N LYS A 42 -9.08 -6.81 -9.67
CA LYS A 42 -8.81 -5.89 -10.79
C LYS A 42 -7.45 -6.14 -11.42
N PHE A 43 -6.40 -6.26 -10.61
CA PHE A 43 -5.04 -6.49 -11.06
C PHE A 43 -4.91 -7.81 -11.82
N PHE A 44 -5.37 -8.93 -11.24
CA PHE A 44 -5.29 -10.22 -11.88
C PHE A 44 -6.18 -10.34 -13.13
N THR A 45 -7.33 -9.64 -13.15
CA THR A 45 -8.19 -9.55 -14.35
C THR A 45 -7.45 -8.86 -15.48
N LEU A 46 -6.83 -7.71 -15.21
CA LEU A 46 -6.03 -6.98 -16.20
C LEU A 46 -4.86 -7.82 -16.70
N LEU A 47 -4.15 -8.49 -15.79
CA LEU A 47 -3.02 -9.36 -16.12
C LEU A 47 -3.45 -10.53 -17.02
N ALA A 48 -4.54 -11.21 -16.68
CA ALA A 48 -5.08 -12.31 -17.48
C ALA A 48 -5.56 -11.85 -18.84
N ALA A 49 -6.29 -10.73 -18.94
CA ALA A 49 -6.72 -10.14 -20.18
C ALA A 49 -5.52 -9.78 -21.09
N THR A 50 -4.49 -9.15 -20.51
CA THR A 50 -3.25 -8.82 -21.21
C THR A 50 -2.56 -10.09 -21.73
N PHE A 51 -2.45 -11.12 -20.91
CA PHE A 51 -1.86 -12.41 -21.29
C PHE A 51 -2.61 -13.07 -22.45
N ILE A 52 -3.96 -13.10 -22.41
CA ILE A 52 -4.81 -13.65 -23.45
C ILE A 52 -4.61 -12.88 -24.77
N ILE A 53 -4.55 -11.54 -24.74
CA ILE A 53 -4.33 -10.70 -25.91
C ILE A 53 -2.93 -10.95 -26.50
N LEU A 54 -1.89 -10.85 -25.68
CA LEU A 54 -0.51 -11.00 -26.11
C LEU A 54 -0.23 -12.36 -26.76
N ARG A 55 -0.84 -13.43 -26.23
CA ARG A 55 -0.68 -14.78 -26.78
C ARG A 55 -1.28 -14.94 -28.17
N ARG A 56 -2.25 -14.12 -28.57
CA ARG A 56 -2.92 -14.17 -29.87
C ARG A 56 -2.22 -13.37 -30.97
N ILE A 57 -1.20 -12.57 -30.60
CA ILE A 57 -0.42 -11.79 -31.56
C ILE A 57 0.51 -12.71 -32.34
N ASP A 58 0.49 -12.57 -33.68
CA ASP A 58 1.46 -13.20 -34.57
C ASP A 58 2.76 -12.37 -34.57
N TYR A 59 3.69 -12.75 -33.68
CA TYR A 59 4.95 -12.02 -33.52
C TYR A 59 5.93 -12.18 -34.68
N GLU A 60 5.74 -13.16 -35.58
CA GLU A 60 6.58 -13.28 -36.77
C GLU A 60 6.24 -12.15 -37.76
N LYS A 61 4.94 -11.81 -37.87
CA LYS A 61 4.47 -10.68 -38.71
C LYS A 61 4.71 -9.32 -38.05
N HIS A 62 4.77 -9.26 -36.73
CA HIS A 62 4.84 -8.02 -35.95
C HIS A 62 6.06 -7.94 -35.04
N ILE A 63 7.27 -8.12 -35.60
CA ILE A 63 8.53 -8.17 -34.85
C ILE A 63 8.79 -6.87 -34.05
N TRP A 64 8.43 -5.71 -34.57
CA TRP A 64 8.58 -4.43 -33.88
C TRP A 64 7.68 -4.33 -32.65
N LEU A 65 6.46 -4.85 -32.73
CA LEU A 65 5.54 -4.92 -31.60
C LEU A 65 6.12 -5.81 -30.49
N LYS A 66 6.67 -6.97 -30.86
CA LYS A 66 7.36 -7.86 -29.90
C LYS A 66 8.51 -7.13 -29.20
N ARG A 67 9.37 -6.44 -29.94
CA ARG A 67 10.51 -5.69 -29.36
C ARG A 67 10.03 -4.57 -28.46
N GLY A 68 9.03 -3.79 -28.87
CA GLY A 68 8.43 -2.73 -28.08
C GLY A 68 7.85 -3.26 -26.76
N LEU A 69 7.09 -4.35 -26.79
CA LEU A 69 6.55 -4.99 -25.60
C LEU A 69 7.66 -5.49 -24.65
N LEU A 70 8.72 -6.11 -25.17
CA LEU A 70 9.85 -6.55 -24.37
C LEU A 70 10.54 -5.37 -23.65
N VAL A 71 10.69 -4.22 -24.31
CA VAL A 71 11.23 -3.01 -23.69
C VAL A 71 10.32 -2.50 -22.59
N VAL A 72 9.01 -2.36 -22.86
CA VAL A 72 8.04 -1.88 -21.86
C VAL A 72 7.98 -2.80 -20.65
N PHE A 73 7.91 -4.12 -20.86
CA PHE A 73 7.93 -5.09 -19.75
C PHE A 73 9.27 -5.07 -18.99
N GLY A 74 10.39 -4.90 -19.72
CA GLY A 74 11.72 -4.77 -19.10
C GLY A 74 11.81 -3.54 -18.19
N ILE A 75 11.37 -2.37 -18.65
CA ILE A 75 11.30 -1.15 -17.85
C ILE A 75 10.37 -1.36 -16.65
N GLY A 76 9.19 -1.94 -16.85
CA GLY A 76 8.25 -2.25 -15.78
C GLY A 76 8.85 -3.18 -14.72
N ALA A 77 9.54 -4.25 -15.14
CA ALA A 77 10.18 -5.18 -14.22
C ALA A 77 11.33 -4.52 -13.43
N VAL A 78 12.18 -3.75 -14.08
CA VAL A 78 13.28 -3.03 -13.42
C VAL A 78 12.73 -2.01 -12.42
N SER A 79 11.74 -1.20 -12.80
CA SER A 79 11.12 -0.25 -11.89
C SER A 79 10.43 -0.94 -10.70
N PHE A 80 9.78 -2.09 -10.93
CA PHE A 80 9.19 -2.90 -9.87
C PHE A 80 10.25 -3.39 -8.88
N ILE A 81 11.35 -3.96 -9.38
CA ILE A 81 12.44 -4.45 -8.52
C ILE A 81 13.05 -3.30 -7.69
N ILE A 82 13.28 -2.14 -8.29
CA ILE A 82 13.84 -0.98 -7.59
C ILE A 82 12.90 -0.51 -6.47
N ILE A 83 11.62 -0.31 -6.78
CA ILE A 83 10.65 0.17 -5.79
C ILE A 83 10.46 -0.85 -4.67
N GLU A 84 10.33 -2.14 -4.99
CA GLU A 84 10.21 -3.18 -3.97
C GLU A 84 11.46 -3.27 -3.10
N ALA A 85 12.66 -3.12 -3.66
CA ALA A 85 13.89 -3.05 -2.88
C ALA A 85 13.87 -1.88 -1.89
N LEU A 86 13.38 -0.69 -2.30
CA LEU A 86 13.19 0.46 -1.40
C LEU A 86 12.16 0.18 -0.30
N VAL A 87 11.03 -0.48 -0.63
CA VAL A 87 10.04 -0.90 0.36
C VAL A 87 10.66 -1.89 1.34
N PHE A 88 11.44 -2.86 0.86
CA PHE A 88 12.13 -3.85 1.70
C PHE A 88 13.08 -3.22 2.72
N THR A 89 13.73 -2.09 2.41
CA THR A 89 14.62 -1.40 3.36
C THR A 89 13.89 -0.89 4.60
N GLN A 90 12.58 -0.72 4.53
CA GLN A 90 11.76 -0.19 5.63
C GLN A 90 10.94 -1.27 6.35
N LEU A 91 11.02 -2.54 5.92
CA LEU A 91 10.33 -3.63 6.59
C LEU A 91 10.88 -3.84 7.99
N GLY A 92 9.98 -3.85 8.99
CA GLY A 92 10.36 -4.07 10.38
C GLY A 92 11.14 -2.90 11.00
N SER A 93 11.16 -1.71 10.38
CA SER A 93 11.78 -0.53 10.98
C SER A 93 11.12 -0.22 12.34
N LYS A 94 11.93 -0.08 13.36
CA LYS A 94 11.53 0.34 14.70
C LYS A 94 12.57 1.33 15.19
N GLU A 95 12.40 2.57 14.75
CA GLU A 95 13.32 3.66 15.12
C GLU A 95 12.93 4.17 16.51
N GLU A 96 13.94 4.48 17.34
CA GLU A 96 13.76 4.89 18.74
C GLU A 96 14.06 6.39 18.95
N GLU A 97 14.32 7.11 17.87
CA GLU A 97 14.62 8.52 17.89
C GLU A 97 13.46 9.33 18.47
N ARG A 98 13.83 10.36 19.23
CA ARG A 98 12.84 11.27 19.80
C ARG A 98 12.24 12.17 18.73
N ALA A 99 10.94 12.03 18.54
CA ALA A 99 10.15 12.87 17.64
C ALA A 99 9.35 13.92 18.42
N ASP A 100 9.00 15.01 17.75
CA ASP A 100 8.13 16.06 18.31
C ASP A 100 6.67 15.62 18.31
N TYR A 101 6.27 14.79 17.32
CA TYR A 101 4.92 14.22 17.20
C TYR A 101 4.98 12.78 16.71
N VAL A 102 4.04 11.97 17.19
CA VAL A 102 3.72 10.68 16.59
C VAL A 102 2.54 10.87 15.64
N ILE A 103 2.60 10.32 14.42
CA ILE A 103 1.48 10.32 13.46
C ILE A 103 1.13 8.86 13.15
N ILE A 104 -0.05 8.42 13.56
CA ILE A 104 -0.57 7.09 13.25
C ILE A 104 -1.49 7.22 12.04
N LEU A 105 -1.12 6.55 10.94
CA LEU A 105 -1.89 6.59 9.70
C LEU A 105 -3.03 5.56 9.71
N GLY A 106 -4.21 5.98 9.33
CA GLY A 106 -5.38 5.14 9.16
C GLY A 106 -5.21 4.06 8.08
N SER A 107 -5.99 2.99 8.16
CA SER A 107 -6.01 1.91 7.15
C SER A 107 -7.35 1.19 7.04
N GLY A 108 -8.44 1.90 7.32
CA GLY A 108 -9.81 1.41 7.21
C GLY A 108 -10.35 0.79 8.49
N ILE A 109 -11.65 0.97 8.65
CA ILE A 109 -12.48 0.35 9.69
C ILE A 109 -13.69 -0.32 9.02
N LYS A 110 -14.43 -1.12 9.76
CA LYS A 110 -15.69 -1.70 9.31
C LYS A 110 -16.79 -1.32 10.29
N GLY A 111 -17.70 -0.44 9.86
CA GLY A 111 -18.64 0.18 10.79
C GLY A 111 -17.87 1.01 11.82
N THR A 112 -17.76 0.52 13.06
CA THR A 112 -16.96 1.11 14.14
C THR A 112 -15.71 0.28 14.50
N GLU A 113 -15.57 -0.93 13.92
CA GLU A 113 -14.55 -1.89 14.30
C GLU A 113 -13.25 -1.67 13.51
N LEU A 114 -12.12 -1.67 14.21
CA LEU A 114 -10.79 -1.56 13.61
C LEU A 114 -10.52 -2.72 12.66
N SER A 115 -10.00 -2.44 11.48
CA SER A 115 -9.40 -3.49 10.65
C SER A 115 -8.21 -4.11 11.38
N LEU A 116 -7.89 -5.37 11.05
CA LEU A 116 -6.70 -6.03 11.62
C LEU A 116 -5.42 -5.21 11.38
N THR A 117 -5.29 -4.62 10.20
CA THR A 117 -4.14 -3.78 9.84
C THR A 117 -4.06 -2.51 10.69
N LEU A 118 -5.20 -1.86 10.93
CA LEU A 118 -5.25 -0.65 11.77
C LEU A 118 -4.92 -0.98 13.22
N LYS A 119 -5.49 -2.08 13.73
CA LYS A 119 -5.17 -2.56 15.08
C LYS A 119 -3.68 -2.85 15.25
N GLN A 120 -3.04 -3.52 14.29
CA GLN A 120 -1.60 -3.79 14.33
C GLN A 120 -0.75 -2.51 14.35
N ARG A 121 -1.16 -1.44 13.65
CA ARG A 121 -0.49 -0.13 13.72
C ARG A 121 -0.58 0.47 15.10
N LEU A 122 -1.78 0.45 15.69
CA LEU A 122 -2.00 0.96 17.05
C LEU A 122 -1.18 0.17 18.07
N ASP A 123 -1.24 -1.16 18.01
CA ASP A 123 -0.46 -2.03 18.91
C ASP A 123 1.05 -1.75 18.80
N ALA A 124 1.57 -1.58 17.58
CA ALA A 124 2.99 -1.29 17.35
C ALA A 124 3.43 0.08 17.90
N SER A 125 2.49 1.03 18.05
CA SER A 125 2.79 2.37 18.56
C SER A 125 2.83 2.46 20.08
N LEU A 126 2.19 1.52 20.80
CA LEU A 126 1.94 1.64 22.24
C LEU A 126 3.21 1.77 23.07
N ASP A 127 4.25 0.97 22.77
CA ASP A 127 5.51 1.02 23.52
C ASP A 127 6.16 2.41 23.40
N TYR A 128 6.22 2.95 22.19
CA TYR A 128 6.80 4.28 21.96
C TYR A 128 5.99 5.38 22.66
N ILE A 129 4.66 5.35 22.56
CA ILE A 129 3.77 6.34 23.18
C ILE A 129 3.91 6.31 24.71
N ARG A 130 3.96 5.11 25.31
CA ARG A 130 4.11 4.94 26.76
C ARG A 130 5.46 5.41 27.30
N THR A 131 6.53 5.22 26.51
CA THR A 131 7.88 5.67 26.87
C THR A 131 8.08 7.17 26.62
N HIS A 132 7.20 7.80 25.82
CA HIS A 132 7.24 9.22 25.49
C HIS A 132 5.91 9.92 25.83
N PRO A 133 5.50 9.99 27.12
CA PRO A 133 4.16 10.47 27.51
C PRO A 133 3.92 11.95 27.23
N GLN A 134 4.98 12.72 26.95
CA GLN A 134 4.88 14.14 26.60
C GLN A 134 4.80 14.39 25.08
N THR A 135 5.02 13.36 24.25
CA THR A 135 4.94 13.51 22.80
C THR A 135 3.48 13.42 22.36
N PRO A 136 2.92 14.45 21.70
CA PRO A 136 1.56 14.41 21.17
C PRO A 136 1.41 13.33 20.09
N VAL A 137 0.26 12.68 20.06
CA VAL A 137 -0.08 11.63 19.10
C VAL A 137 -1.20 12.13 18.19
N ILE A 138 -0.91 12.30 16.91
CA ILE A 138 -1.92 12.59 15.89
C ILE A 138 -2.40 11.25 15.33
N VAL A 139 -3.69 10.97 15.48
CA VAL A 139 -4.37 9.86 14.79
C VAL A 139 -5.05 10.44 13.55
N SER A 140 -4.59 10.01 12.37
CA SER A 140 -5.00 10.64 11.11
C SER A 140 -5.70 9.65 10.18
N GLY A 141 -6.96 9.96 9.87
CA GLY A 141 -7.83 9.18 8.98
C GLY A 141 -9.27 9.63 9.06
N GLY A 142 -9.83 10.03 7.93
CA GLY A 142 -11.24 10.44 7.81
C GLY A 142 -12.20 9.26 7.82
N GLN A 143 -13.43 9.51 7.38
CA GLN A 143 -14.49 8.50 7.29
C GLN A 143 -14.62 8.03 5.85
N GLY A 144 -14.33 6.74 5.63
CA GLY A 144 -14.44 6.09 4.33
C GLY A 144 -15.83 5.50 4.04
N PRO A 145 -16.07 5.02 2.82
CA PRO A 145 -17.30 4.34 2.47
C PRO A 145 -17.54 3.08 3.32
N GLY A 146 -18.73 2.98 3.94
CA GLY A 146 -19.09 1.84 4.79
C GLY A 146 -18.58 1.95 6.24
N GLU A 147 -18.00 3.08 6.61
CA GLU A 147 -17.58 3.40 7.97
C GLU A 147 -18.65 4.23 8.68
N SER A 148 -18.91 3.93 9.95
CA SER A 148 -19.93 4.64 10.75
C SER A 148 -19.34 5.84 11.50
N ILE A 149 -18.03 5.88 11.69
CA ILE A 149 -17.27 6.95 12.32
C ILE A 149 -15.98 7.17 11.53
N SER A 150 -15.21 8.22 11.84
CA SER A 150 -13.89 8.40 11.25
C SER A 150 -12.88 7.38 11.79
N GLU A 151 -11.89 7.01 10.98
CA GLU A 151 -10.77 6.17 11.43
C GLU A 151 -10.05 6.83 12.64
N ALA A 152 -9.88 8.16 12.61
CA ALA A 152 -9.28 8.91 13.70
C ALA A 152 -10.02 8.73 15.03
N LEU A 153 -11.37 8.75 15.01
CA LEU A 153 -12.15 8.52 16.21
C LEU A 153 -12.01 7.08 16.72
N ALA A 154 -12.04 6.09 15.81
CA ALA A 154 -11.85 4.70 16.18
C ALA A 154 -10.45 4.46 16.79
N MET A 155 -9.39 5.07 16.21
CA MET A 155 -8.03 5.02 16.73
C MET A 155 -7.92 5.66 18.11
N LYS A 156 -8.52 6.84 18.31
CA LYS A 156 -8.54 7.53 19.60
C LYS A 156 -9.19 6.67 20.67
N ASN A 157 -10.37 6.12 20.40
CA ASN A 157 -11.08 5.27 21.36
C ASN A 157 -10.20 4.08 21.77
N TYR A 158 -9.58 3.40 20.79
CA TYR A 158 -8.69 2.28 21.09
C TYR A 158 -7.51 2.68 21.97
N LEU A 159 -6.81 3.79 21.65
CA LEU A 159 -5.66 4.24 22.46
C LEU A 159 -6.07 4.62 23.89
N VAL A 160 -7.24 5.25 24.06
CA VAL A 160 -7.79 5.56 25.39
C VAL A 160 -8.09 4.28 26.17
N ASP A 161 -8.68 3.27 25.54
CA ASP A 161 -8.92 1.96 26.14
C ASP A 161 -7.61 1.24 26.53
N GLN A 162 -6.50 1.53 25.83
CA GLN A 162 -5.16 1.05 26.16
C GLN A 162 -4.44 1.90 27.23
N GLY A 163 -5.13 2.88 27.83
CA GLY A 163 -4.62 3.71 28.92
C GLY A 163 -3.81 4.94 28.47
N ILE A 164 -3.84 5.32 27.21
CA ILE A 164 -3.22 6.57 26.74
C ILE A 164 -4.13 7.76 27.10
N ALA A 165 -3.56 8.81 27.67
CA ALA A 165 -4.30 9.97 28.11
C ALA A 165 -5.01 10.66 26.94
N PRO A 166 -6.32 10.96 27.02
CA PRO A 166 -7.06 11.63 25.93
C PRO A 166 -6.46 12.97 25.51
N ALA A 167 -5.81 13.68 26.43
CA ALA A 167 -5.15 14.96 26.16
C ALA A 167 -3.89 14.83 25.29
N GLN A 168 -3.27 13.64 25.26
CA GLN A 168 -2.12 13.35 24.39
C GLN A 168 -2.54 13.09 22.94
N ILE A 169 -3.83 12.79 22.67
CA ILE A 169 -4.33 12.35 21.38
C ILE A 169 -5.04 13.47 20.62
N ILE A 170 -4.52 13.83 19.47
CA ILE A 170 -5.07 14.82 18.57
C ILE A 170 -5.68 14.09 17.36
N MET A 171 -6.93 14.39 17.01
CA MET A 171 -7.59 13.78 15.85
C MET A 171 -7.41 14.63 14.61
N GLU A 172 -7.06 14.00 13.51
CA GLU A 172 -7.21 14.49 12.15
C GLU A 172 -8.19 13.55 11.42
N ASP A 173 -9.41 13.98 11.20
CA ASP A 173 -10.55 13.16 10.78
C ASP A 173 -11.14 13.52 9.41
N ARG A 174 -10.41 14.30 8.59
CA ARG A 174 -10.90 14.79 7.29
C ARG A 174 -10.18 14.19 6.09
N SER A 175 -9.03 13.60 6.30
CA SER A 175 -8.19 13.05 5.22
C SER A 175 -8.82 11.81 4.57
N THR A 176 -8.61 11.69 3.26
CA THR A 176 -9.08 10.55 2.43
C THR A 176 -7.93 9.82 1.74
N SER A 177 -6.71 10.27 1.96
CA SER A 177 -5.49 9.72 1.36
C SER A 177 -4.28 9.94 2.25
N THR A 178 -3.21 9.12 2.04
CA THR A 178 -1.95 9.30 2.77
C THR A 178 -1.33 10.68 2.58
N GLN A 179 -1.49 11.28 1.40
CA GLN A 179 -1.04 12.64 1.13
C GLN A 179 -1.76 13.64 2.04
N GLU A 180 -3.07 13.50 2.15
CA GLU A 180 -3.89 14.37 3.02
C GLU A 180 -3.64 14.10 4.50
N ASN A 181 -3.48 12.82 4.91
CA ASN A 181 -3.12 12.48 6.28
C ASN A 181 -1.90 13.29 6.75
N LEU A 182 -0.82 13.24 5.97
CA LEU A 182 0.41 13.93 6.32
C LEU A 182 0.31 15.46 6.14
N ALA A 183 -0.37 15.93 5.09
CA ALA A 183 -0.55 17.37 4.88
C ALA A 183 -1.44 18.02 5.96
N PHE A 184 -2.52 17.35 6.38
CA PHE A 184 -3.42 17.89 7.40
C PHE A 184 -2.83 17.75 8.80
N SER A 185 -2.12 16.64 9.10
CA SER A 185 -1.34 16.52 10.33
C SER A 185 -0.30 17.64 10.44
N LYS A 186 0.39 17.97 9.33
CA LYS A 186 1.34 19.10 9.34
C LYS A 186 0.67 20.43 9.66
N LYS A 187 -0.54 20.70 9.12
CA LYS A 187 -1.28 21.92 9.46
C LYS A 187 -1.59 22.02 10.96
N ILE A 188 -1.96 20.89 11.59
CA ILE A 188 -2.19 20.81 13.04
C ILE A 188 -0.90 21.16 13.79
N ILE A 189 0.23 20.60 13.38
CA ILE A 189 1.53 20.84 14.03
C ILE A 189 1.97 22.29 13.84
N LEU A 190 1.84 22.85 12.64
CA LEU A 190 2.18 24.25 12.37
C LEU A 190 1.36 25.23 13.21
N ALA A 191 0.09 24.90 13.49
CA ALA A 191 -0.76 25.70 14.38
C ALA A 191 -0.27 25.75 15.83
N SER A 192 0.60 24.83 16.26
CA SER A 192 1.29 24.86 17.57
C SER A 192 2.56 25.74 17.58
N GLY A 193 2.92 26.35 16.43
CA GLY A 193 4.12 27.19 16.29
C GLY A 193 5.41 26.43 15.91
N LEU A 194 5.34 25.12 15.67
CA LEU A 194 6.51 24.32 15.29
C LEU A 194 6.62 24.21 13.76
N GLU A 195 7.55 24.94 13.15
CA GLU A 195 7.69 25.02 11.69
C GLU A 195 8.37 23.80 11.06
N HIS A 196 9.35 23.22 11.73
CA HIS A 196 10.17 22.10 11.24
C HIS A 196 10.07 20.87 12.16
N PRO A 197 8.91 20.18 12.22
CA PRO A 197 8.70 19.06 13.12
C PRO A 197 9.49 17.82 12.68
N LYS A 198 10.05 17.12 13.67
CA LYS A 198 10.48 15.72 13.55
C LYS A 198 9.32 14.84 13.91
N ILE A 199 8.99 13.88 13.08
CA ILE A 199 7.83 13.01 13.29
C ILE A 199 8.20 11.55 13.37
N MET A 200 7.44 10.81 14.19
CA MET A 200 7.41 9.35 14.19
C MET A 200 6.17 8.89 13.45
N ILE A 201 6.35 8.30 12.27
CA ILE A 201 5.25 7.75 11.47
C ILE A 201 5.00 6.32 11.90
N VAL A 202 3.75 6.00 12.24
CA VAL A 202 3.31 4.63 12.49
C VAL A 202 2.42 4.16 11.36
N THR A 203 2.86 3.12 10.65
CA THR A 203 2.11 2.54 9.54
C THR A 203 2.52 1.09 9.31
N SER A 204 1.88 0.41 8.36
CA SER A 204 2.24 -0.97 8.01
C SER A 204 3.61 -1.05 7.34
N ASP A 205 4.30 -2.15 7.53
CA ASP A 205 5.66 -2.41 7.04
C ASP A 205 5.82 -2.14 5.53
N TYR A 206 4.92 -2.63 4.69
CA TYR A 206 4.93 -2.39 3.24
C TYR A 206 4.66 -0.92 2.86
N HIS A 207 4.04 -0.15 3.74
CA HIS A 207 3.62 1.24 3.47
C HIS A 207 4.61 2.29 3.97
N MET A 208 5.60 1.91 4.77
CA MET A 208 6.50 2.84 5.46
C MET A 208 7.32 3.68 4.48
N PHE A 209 7.91 3.08 3.45
CA PHE A 209 8.72 3.80 2.47
C PHE A 209 7.93 4.95 1.82
N ARG A 210 6.73 4.67 1.31
CA ARG A 210 5.89 5.68 0.66
C ARG A 210 5.42 6.76 1.64
N SER A 211 5.13 6.39 2.88
CA SER A 211 4.72 7.35 3.91
C SER A 211 5.85 8.34 4.25
N LYS A 212 7.09 7.85 4.44
CA LYS A 212 8.27 8.72 4.65
C LYS A 212 8.52 9.62 3.44
N TYR A 213 8.47 9.08 2.23
CA TYR A 213 8.63 9.88 1.02
C TYR A 213 7.61 11.02 0.91
N ILE A 214 6.34 10.74 1.21
CA ILE A 214 5.28 11.75 1.20
C ILE A 214 5.51 12.78 2.33
N ALA A 215 5.96 12.36 3.51
CA ALA A 215 6.29 13.27 4.60
C ALA A 215 7.43 14.21 4.22
N ALA A 216 8.51 13.70 3.62
CA ALA A 216 9.59 14.53 3.09
C ALA A 216 9.09 15.57 2.08
N LYS A 217 8.23 15.17 1.12
CA LYS A 217 7.59 16.11 0.17
C LYS A 217 6.73 17.18 0.87
N ASN A 218 6.15 16.88 2.02
CA ASN A 218 5.42 17.84 2.83
C ASN A 218 6.35 18.73 3.69
N GLY A 219 7.67 18.51 3.65
CA GLY A 219 8.67 19.35 4.32
C GLY A 219 8.69 19.17 5.84
N TYR A 220 8.54 17.96 6.33
CA TYR A 220 8.91 17.61 7.69
C TYR A 220 10.44 17.63 7.84
N ALA A 221 10.95 17.95 9.05
CA ALA A 221 12.39 18.07 9.27
C ALA A 221 13.10 16.72 9.31
N ALA A 222 12.45 15.71 9.85
CA ALA A 222 12.87 14.32 9.85
C ALA A 222 11.67 13.39 10.01
N GLU A 223 11.75 12.20 9.37
CA GLU A 223 10.72 11.18 9.37
C GLU A 223 11.29 9.87 9.91
N TYR A 224 10.95 9.56 11.15
CA TYR A 224 11.23 8.26 11.76
C TYR A 224 10.05 7.31 11.56
N GLY A 225 10.25 6.02 11.73
CA GLY A 225 9.22 5.02 11.44
C GLY A 225 9.11 3.89 12.44
N ILE A 226 7.88 3.57 12.81
CA ILE A 226 7.50 2.33 13.49
C ILE A 226 6.63 1.53 12.52
N SER A 227 7.20 0.45 11.99
CA SER A 227 6.54 -0.45 11.05
C SER A 227 5.71 -1.49 11.79
N ALA A 228 4.39 -1.46 11.62
CA ALA A 228 3.52 -2.53 12.08
C ALA A 228 3.65 -3.75 11.15
N PRO A 229 3.80 -4.97 11.71
CA PRO A 229 3.88 -6.19 10.90
C PRO A 229 2.57 -6.44 10.18
N SER A 230 2.65 -6.89 8.93
CA SER A 230 1.47 -7.25 8.14
C SER A 230 1.27 -8.76 8.08
N PRO A 231 0.02 -9.26 8.05
CA PRO A 231 -0.25 -10.67 7.87
C PRO A 231 0.42 -11.21 6.60
N GLY A 232 1.16 -12.32 6.72
CA GLY A 232 1.97 -12.87 5.63
C GLY A 232 1.19 -13.12 4.34
N TYR A 233 -0.07 -13.56 4.44
CA TYR A 233 -0.93 -13.82 3.29
C TYR A 233 -1.39 -12.56 2.54
N LEU A 234 -1.35 -11.39 3.19
CA LEU A 234 -1.69 -10.10 2.56
C LEU A 234 -0.46 -9.39 1.98
N LYS A 235 0.76 -9.75 2.41
CA LYS A 235 1.99 -9.06 1.98
C LYS A 235 2.14 -9.00 0.46
N PRO A 236 2.03 -10.11 -0.32
CA PRO A 236 2.29 -10.04 -1.76
C PRO A 236 1.38 -9.05 -2.48
N ILE A 237 0.08 -9.07 -2.18
CA ILE A 237 -0.87 -8.16 -2.84
C ILE A 237 -0.72 -6.71 -2.37
N ASN A 238 -0.37 -6.50 -1.10
CA ASN A 238 -0.11 -5.17 -0.58
C ASN A 238 1.17 -4.57 -1.18
N MET A 239 2.22 -5.36 -1.38
CA MET A 239 3.45 -4.91 -2.05
C MET A 239 3.17 -4.50 -3.50
N ILE A 240 2.45 -5.31 -4.27
CA ILE A 240 2.03 -4.92 -5.64
C ILE A 240 1.24 -3.59 -5.60
N ARG A 241 0.34 -3.42 -4.65
CA ARG A 241 -0.42 -2.17 -4.49
C ARG A 241 0.48 -1.00 -4.15
N GLU A 242 1.47 -1.21 -3.28
CA GLU A 242 2.43 -0.17 -2.89
C GLU A 242 3.35 0.24 -4.04
N TYR A 243 3.73 -0.67 -4.92
CA TYR A 243 4.43 -0.32 -6.15
C TYR A 243 3.67 0.78 -6.93
N PHE A 244 2.38 0.55 -7.23
CA PHE A 244 1.57 1.54 -7.95
C PHE A 244 1.35 2.82 -7.13
N GLY A 245 1.17 2.69 -5.81
CA GLY A 245 1.03 3.83 -4.91
C GLY A 245 2.29 4.69 -4.86
N THR A 246 3.46 4.08 -4.87
CA THR A 246 4.76 4.74 -4.85
C THR A 246 5.06 5.41 -6.20
N VAL A 247 4.80 4.73 -7.32
CA VAL A 247 4.88 5.36 -8.65
C VAL A 247 4.01 6.62 -8.72
N LYS A 248 2.76 6.53 -8.25
CA LYS A 248 1.86 7.70 -8.18
C LYS A 248 2.40 8.82 -7.29
N ALA A 249 3.09 8.51 -6.20
CA ALA A 249 3.65 9.51 -5.29
C ALA A 249 4.90 10.21 -5.88
N PHE A 250 5.61 9.56 -6.82
CA PHE A 250 6.76 10.14 -7.52
C PHE A 250 6.35 11.11 -8.64
N LEU A 251 5.18 10.90 -9.23
CA LEU A 251 4.60 11.78 -10.26
C LEU A 251 3.94 13.03 -9.65
#